data_991fa3352c955f66183604050d07f8bf
#
_entry.id   991fa3352c955f66183604050d07f8bf
#
_cell.length_a   1.000
_cell.length_b   1.000
_cell.length_c   1.000
_cell.angle_alpha   90.00
_cell.angle_beta   90.00
_cell.angle_gamma   90.00
#
_symmetry.space_group_name_H-M   'P 1'
#
loop_
_entity.id
_entity.type
_entity.pdbx_description
1 polymer ?
#
loop_
_entity_poly.entity_id
_entity_poly.type
_entity_poly.pdbx_seq_one_letter_code
_entity_poly.pdbx_strand_id
1 'polypeptide(L)'
;TRLSDFTTGSKELYGSTKLVSLNISPFDANKMDAAMVIGDAKATLELAHAELAAMGYVSDYCGQIEAAKKAWNEEYARLAAYRYGENFEPIIKARHEPTIAEQVKLNGGEITQVSAIVLIRDTIDADAIVVGASGSLPGDVQRMWTTDCKNSYQMEYGFSTMGYEVCAALGAKLACPSQEVYAMCGDGAFLMLHSE
;
A
#
# COMPACT_ATOMS: atom_id res chain seq x y z
N THR A 1 4.28 10.84 -6.40
CA THR A 1 4.29 9.44 -6.84
C THR A 1 5.54 9.19 -7.66
N ARG A 2 6.25 8.13 -7.37
CA ARG A 2 7.43 7.74 -8.15
C ARG A 2 6.99 6.94 -9.37
N LEU A 3 7.38 7.37 -10.55
CA LEU A 3 7.16 6.60 -11.77
C LEU A 3 8.20 5.46 -11.85
N SER A 4 7.71 4.24 -11.84
CA SER A 4 8.50 3.02 -11.97
C SER A 4 7.64 1.92 -12.56
N ASP A 5 8.24 0.83 -12.97
CA ASP A 5 7.51 -0.33 -13.45
C ASP A 5 6.49 -0.83 -12.43
N PHE A 6 6.84 -0.73 -11.15
CA PHE A 6 5.97 -1.13 -10.05
C PHE A 6 4.70 -0.27 -9.92
N THR A 7 4.83 1.04 -10.15
CA THR A 7 3.71 1.99 -9.99
C THR A 7 2.92 2.21 -11.27
N THR A 8 3.43 1.79 -12.40
CA THR A 8 2.86 2.06 -13.73
C THR A 8 2.55 0.81 -14.54
N GLY A 9 2.82 -0.38 -14.01
CA GLY A 9 2.64 -1.62 -14.75
C GLY A 9 3.42 -1.63 -16.06
N SER A 10 4.67 -1.14 -16.04
CA SER A 10 5.53 -1.05 -17.23
C SER A 10 4.87 -0.32 -18.40
N LYS A 11 4.23 0.81 -18.12
CA LYS A 11 3.47 1.66 -19.06
C LYS A 11 2.06 1.16 -19.44
N GLU A 12 1.63 0.00 -19.00
CA GLU A 12 0.28 -0.49 -19.35
C GLU A 12 -0.83 0.32 -18.68
N LEU A 13 -0.59 0.83 -17.46
CA LEU A 13 -1.64 1.50 -16.67
C LEU A 13 -2.08 2.86 -17.21
N TYR A 14 -1.29 3.52 -18.05
CA TYR A 14 -1.64 4.82 -18.59
C TYR A 14 -1.70 4.88 -20.13
N GLY A 15 -1.29 3.83 -20.83
CA GLY A 15 -1.44 3.69 -22.29
C GLY A 15 -0.99 4.93 -23.05
N SER A 16 -1.95 5.61 -23.71
CA SER A 16 -1.74 6.83 -24.48
C SER A 16 -1.86 8.13 -23.67
N THR A 17 -2.04 8.07 -22.36
CA THR A 17 -2.13 9.25 -21.51
C THR A 17 -0.83 10.04 -21.52
N LYS A 18 -0.92 11.36 -21.71
CA LYS A 18 0.23 12.25 -21.59
C LYS A 18 0.61 12.41 -20.13
N LEU A 19 1.88 12.18 -19.85
CA LEU A 19 2.43 12.31 -18.50
C LEU A 19 3.13 13.65 -18.34
N VAL A 20 2.89 14.27 -17.19
CA VAL A 20 3.70 15.39 -16.69
C VAL A 20 4.35 14.92 -15.39
N SER A 21 5.66 14.99 -15.32
CA SER A 21 6.42 14.60 -14.14
C SER A 21 6.96 15.83 -13.43
N LEU A 22 6.40 16.11 -12.26
CA LEU A 22 6.89 17.16 -11.37
C LEU A 22 7.84 16.55 -10.35
N ASN A 23 9.09 16.97 -10.38
CA ASN A 23 10.11 16.49 -9.45
C ASN A 23 11.22 17.53 -9.28
N ILE A 24 11.82 17.58 -8.10
CA ILE A 24 13.01 18.39 -7.85
C ILE A 24 14.26 17.80 -8.53
N SER A 25 14.28 16.48 -8.74
CA SER A 25 15.36 15.76 -9.43
C SER A 25 15.08 15.69 -10.94
N PRO A 26 15.92 16.28 -11.79
CA PRO A 26 15.79 16.16 -13.24
C PRO A 26 15.84 14.70 -13.72
N PHE A 27 16.68 13.88 -13.10
CA PHE A 27 16.79 12.45 -13.42
C PHE A 27 15.46 11.71 -13.23
N ASP A 28 14.77 11.96 -12.12
CA ASP A 28 13.48 11.33 -11.85
C ASP A 28 12.34 11.95 -12.65
N ALA A 29 12.42 13.24 -12.96
CA ALA A 29 11.44 13.91 -13.80
C ALA A 29 11.44 13.40 -15.24
N ASN A 30 12.60 13.01 -15.77
CA ASN A 30 12.77 12.56 -17.17
C ASN A 30 12.37 11.09 -17.40
N LYS A 31 11.72 10.44 -16.45
CA LYS A 31 11.29 9.06 -16.61
C LYS A 31 9.99 8.95 -17.40
N MET A 32 9.86 7.85 -18.14
CA MET A 32 8.61 7.44 -18.81
C MET A 32 8.16 8.41 -19.94
N ASP A 33 9.10 9.09 -20.59
CA ASP A 33 8.81 10.08 -21.63
C ASP A 33 7.85 11.20 -21.19
N ALA A 34 7.84 11.51 -19.89
CA ALA A 34 6.99 12.54 -19.31
C ALA A 34 7.50 13.95 -19.67
N ALA A 35 6.58 14.89 -19.81
CA ALA A 35 6.95 16.31 -19.84
C ALA A 35 7.47 16.71 -18.45
N MET A 36 8.72 17.20 -18.41
CA MET A 36 9.39 17.51 -17.16
C MET A 36 8.98 18.88 -16.61
N VAL A 37 8.65 18.91 -15.34
CA VAL A 37 8.55 20.14 -14.55
C VAL A 37 9.49 20.00 -13.35
N ILE A 38 10.58 20.76 -13.38
CA ILE A 38 11.58 20.73 -12.31
C ILE A 38 11.22 21.79 -11.28
N GLY A 39 10.86 21.38 -10.09
CA GLY A 39 10.46 22.30 -9.03
C GLY A 39 10.01 21.61 -7.75
N ASP A 40 9.84 22.40 -6.70
CA ASP A 40 9.23 21.97 -5.46
C ASP A 40 7.76 21.60 -5.70
N ALA A 41 7.33 20.45 -5.19
CA ALA A 41 6.00 19.93 -5.45
C ALA A 41 4.91 20.84 -4.87
N LYS A 42 5.10 21.37 -3.65
CA LYS A 42 4.10 22.25 -3.01
C LYS A 42 3.95 23.54 -3.78
N ALA A 43 5.05 24.26 -4.01
CA ALA A 43 5.04 25.54 -4.72
C ALA A 43 4.47 25.41 -6.13
N THR A 44 4.85 24.36 -6.87
CA THR A 44 4.37 24.14 -8.23
C THR A 44 2.88 23.78 -8.26
N LEU A 45 2.40 22.96 -7.32
CA LEU A 45 0.98 22.62 -7.26
C LEU A 45 0.11 23.81 -6.85
N GLU A 46 0.61 24.69 -5.97
CA GLU A 46 -0.08 25.95 -5.60
C GLU A 46 -0.24 26.87 -6.83
N LEU A 47 0.82 27.03 -7.64
CA LEU A 47 0.78 27.78 -8.88
C LEU A 47 -0.17 27.15 -9.91
N ALA A 48 -0.05 25.83 -10.12
CA ALA A 48 -0.93 25.11 -11.04
C ALA A 48 -2.42 25.23 -10.66
N HIS A 49 -2.71 25.14 -9.37
CA HIS A 49 -4.07 25.33 -8.87
C HIS A 49 -4.59 26.75 -9.15
N ALA A 50 -3.75 27.77 -8.92
CA ALA A 50 -4.12 29.17 -9.19
C ALA A 50 -4.41 29.40 -10.68
N GLU A 51 -3.55 28.87 -11.55
CA GLU A 51 -3.73 28.97 -13.03
C GLU A 51 -5.00 28.24 -13.50
N LEU A 52 -5.24 27.04 -13.04
CA LEU A 52 -6.47 26.29 -13.38
C LEU A 52 -7.72 27.02 -12.91
N ALA A 53 -7.69 27.61 -11.73
CA ALA A 53 -8.79 28.44 -11.22
C ALA A 53 -9.01 29.70 -12.09
N ALA A 54 -7.94 30.38 -12.48
CA ALA A 54 -8.02 31.55 -13.37
C ALA A 54 -8.55 31.18 -14.76
N MET A 55 -8.27 29.98 -15.27
CA MET A 55 -8.83 29.46 -16.51
C MET A 55 -10.29 29.02 -16.39
N GLY A 56 -10.87 29.01 -15.20
CA GLY A 56 -12.20 28.46 -14.94
C GLY A 56 -12.30 26.96 -15.19
N TYR A 57 -11.19 26.22 -15.05
CA TYR A 57 -11.17 24.80 -15.27
C TYR A 57 -12.03 24.06 -14.25
N VAL A 58 -12.90 23.21 -14.74
CA VAL A 58 -13.72 22.28 -13.91
C VAL A 58 -13.43 20.87 -14.37
N SER A 59 -13.06 20.01 -13.45
CA SER A 59 -12.80 18.60 -13.74
C SER A 59 -14.12 17.86 -14.02
N ASP A 60 -14.13 17.06 -15.06
CA ASP A 60 -15.23 16.14 -15.42
C ASP A 60 -15.03 14.72 -14.88
N TYR A 61 -13.95 14.50 -14.10
CA TYR A 61 -13.60 13.20 -13.57
C TYR A 61 -14.47 12.70 -12.41
N CYS A 62 -15.29 13.56 -11.81
CA CYS A 62 -16.02 13.26 -10.56
C CYS A 62 -16.80 11.95 -10.61
N GLY A 63 -17.59 11.73 -11.64
CA GLY A 63 -18.39 10.51 -11.79
C GLY A 63 -17.54 9.24 -11.95
N GLN A 64 -16.39 9.33 -12.61
CA GLN A 64 -15.48 8.21 -12.78
C GLN A 64 -14.78 7.87 -11.46
N ILE A 65 -14.41 8.87 -10.67
CA ILE A 65 -13.80 8.68 -9.35
C ILE A 65 -14.81 8.01 -8.40
N GLU A 66 -16.05 8.47 -8.38
CA GLU A 66 -17.10 7.90 -7.54
C GLU A 66 -17.39 6.43 -7.92
N ALA A 67 -17.48 6.14 -9.21
CA ALA A 67 -17.66 4.78 -9.68
C ALA A 67 -16.49 3.85 -9.29
N ALA A 68 -15.25 4.33 -9.43
CA ALA A 68 -14.08 3.58 -9.04
C ALA A 68 -14.00 3.36 -7.52
N LYS A 69 -14.32 4.38 -6.72
CA LYS A 69 -14.40 4.26 -5.25
C LYS A 69 -15.47 3.27 -4.82
N LYS A 70 -16.64 3.32 -5.45
CA LYS A 70 -17.73 2.37 -5.15
C LYS A 70 -17.29 0.93 -5.44
N ALA A 71 -16.75 0.67 -6.62
CA ALA A 71 -16.25 -0.65 -7.01
C ALA A 71 -15.15 -1.15 -6.05
N TRP A 72 -14.24 -0.25 -5.67
CA TRP A 72 -13.21 -0.58 -4.69
C TRP A 72 -13.79 -0.89 -3.31
N ASN A 73 -14.74 -0.12 -2.82
CA ASN A 73 -15.36 -0.35 -1.52
C ASN A 73 -16.11 -1.69 -1.47
N GLU A 74 -16.76 -2.08 -2.55
CA GLU A 74 -17.41 -3.39 -2.68
C GLU A 74 -16.38 -4.52 -2.62
N GLU A 75 -15.28 -4.40 -3.36
CA GLU A 75 -14.18 -5.38 -3.35
C GLU A 75 -13.46 -5.42 -2.00
N TYR A 76 -13.23 -4.27 -1.38
CA TYR A 76 -12.66 -4.17 -0.04
C TYR A 76 -13.50 -4.91 0.99
N ALA A 77 -14.82 -4.69 0.98
CA ALA A 77 -15.74 -5.37 1.89
C ALA A 77 -15.73 -6.90 1.66
N ARG A 78 -15.68 -7.33 0.39
CA ARG A 78 -15.56 -8.74 0.04
C ARG A 78 -14.27 -9.37 0.59
N LEU A 79 -13.14 -8.69 0.40
CA LEU A 79 -11.83 -9.16 0.88
C LEU A 79 -11.75 -9.19 2.41
N ALA A 80 -12.26 -8.17 3.09
CA ALA A 80 -12.30 -8.10 4.55
C ALA A 80 -13.12 -9.25 5.16
N ALA A 81 -14.20 -9.64 4.49
CA ALA A 81 -15.06 -10.75 4.92
C ALA A 81 -14.58 -12.13 4.48
N TYR A 82 -13.56 -12.20 3.61
CA TYR A 82 -13.12 -13.45 3.04
C TYR A 82 -12.48 -14.37 4.08
N ARG A 83 -12.90 -15.63 4.08
CA ARG A 83 -12.40 -16.66 5.01
C ARG A 83 -12.04 -17.92 4.22
N TYR A 84 -11.05 -18.66 4.71
CA TYR A 84 -10.85 -20.03 4.28
C TYR A 84 -11.92 -20.93 4.90
N GLY A 85 -12.54 -21.76 4.13
CA GLY A 85 -13.58 -22.68 4.57
C GLY A 85 -13.53 -23.99 3.79
N GLU A 86 -14.46 -24.91 4.08
CA GLU A 86 -14.54 -26.23 3.46
C GLU A 86 -14.68 -26.16 1.92
N ASN A 87 -15.20 -25.07 1.40
CA ASN A 87 -15.40 -24.83 -0.03
C ASN A 87 -14.30 -23.96 -0.64
N PHE A 88 -13.17 -23.76 0.05
CA PHE A 88 -12.08 -22.98 -0.48
C PHE A 88 -11.43 -23.71 -1.67
N GLU A 89 -11.48 -23.09 -2.85
CA GLU A 89 -10.78 -23.56 -4.04
C GLU A 89 -9.65 -22.60 -4.38
N PRO A 90 -8.37 -23.01 -4.25
CA PRO A 90 -7.25 -22.20 -4.68
C PRO A 90 -7.23 -22.05 -6.20
N ILE A 91 -6.93 -20.85 -6.69
CA ILE A 91 -6.78 -20.56 -8.12
C ILE A 91 -5.65 -21.42 -8.73
N ILE A 92 -4.58 -21.65 -7.97
CA ILE A 92 -3.45 -22.51 -8.35
C ILE A 92 -3.55 -23.81 -7.58
N LYS A 93 -4.07 -24.84 -8.22
CA LYS A 93 -4.44 -26.10 -7.59
C LYS A 93 -3.29 -27.07 -7.28
N ALA A 94 -2.15 -26.97 -7.94
CA ALA A 94 -1.25 -28.13 -8.03
C ALA A 94 -0.28 -28.35 -6.86
N ARG A 95 0.03 -27.33 -6.04
CA ARG A 95 1.13 -27.46 -5.07
C ARG A 95 0.75 -27.25 -3.61
N HIS A 96 -0.27 -26.47 -3.33
CA HIS A 96 -0.58 -25.97 -1.99
C HIS A 96 -1.93 -26.44 -1.45
N GLU A 97 -2.75 -27.08 -2.27
CA GLU A 97 -4.10 -27.50 -1.91
C GLU A 97 -4.14 -28.42 -0.67
N PRO A 98 -3.31 -29.46 -0.55
CA PRO A 98 -3.29 -30.30 0.64
C PRO A 98 -2.88 -29.53 1.90
N THR A 99 -1.91 -28.62 1.78
CA THR A 99 -1.38 -27.82 2.89
C THR A 99 -2.41 -26.83 3.42
N ILE A 100 -3.15 -26.17 2.54
CA ILE A 100 -4.20 -25.22 2.93
C ILE A 100 -5.35 -25.97 3.60
N ALA A 101 -5.80 -27.08 3.00
CA ALA A 101 -6.86 -27.91 3.58
C ALA A 101 -6.47 -28.46 4.95
N GLU A 102 -5.20 -28.86 5.13
CA GLU A 102 -4.66 -29.32 6.40
C GLU A 102 -4.61 -28.18 7.43
N GLN A 103 -4.16 -27.00 7.05
CA GLN A 103 -4.15 -25.83 7.92
C GLN A 103 -5.55 -25.42 8.38
N VAL A 104 -6.51 -25.39 7.47
CA VAL A 104 -7.92 -25.12 7.80
C VAL A 104 -8.44 -26.14 8.81
N LYS A 105 -8.11 -27.41 8.58
CA LYS A 105 -8.52 -28.52 9.48
C LYS A 105 -7.85 -28.44 10.85
N LEU A 106 -6.56 -28.10 10.92
CA LEU A 106 -5.79 -28.06 12.17
C LEU A 106 -6.08 -26.83 13.00
N ASN A 107 -6.24 -25.67 12.36
CA ASN A 107 -6.35 -24.40 13.07
C ASN A 107 -7.80 -23.95 13.25
N GLY A 108 -8.76 -24.64 12.65
CA GLY A 108 -10.10 -24.08 12.45
C GLY A 108 -10.02 -22.72 11.73
N GLY A 109 -8.86 -22.47 11.13
CA GLY A 109 -8.35 -21.17 10.74
C GLY A 109 -8.97 -20.71 9.46
N GLU A 110 -9.95 -19.92 9.65
CA GLU A 110 -10.70 -19.35 8.56
C GLU A 110 -10.18 -17.97 8.15
N ILE A 111 -9.29 -17.38 8.96
CA ILE A 111 -8.79 -16.02 8.73
C ILE A 111 -7.77 -16.02 7.57
N THR A 112 -7.99 -15.17 6.57
CA THR A 112 -7.04 -14.89 5.50
C THR A 112 -6.12 -13.74 5.89
N GLN A 113 -4.96 -13.58 5.22
CA GLN A 113 -4.05 -12.46 5.45
C GLN A 113 -4.76 -11.11 5.32
N VAL A 114 -5.56 -10.92 4.27
CA VAL A 114 -6.28 -9.66 4.06
C VAL A 114 -7.33 -9.37 5.14
N SER A 115 -8.06 -10.38 5.58
CA SER A 115 -9.04 -10.21 6.67
C SER A 115 -8.37 -10.00 8.03
N ALA A 116 -7.21 -10.62 8.27
CA ALA A 116 -6.41 -10.38 9.47
C ALA A 116 -5.90 -8.94 9.55
N ILE A 117 -5.42 -8.39 8.43
CA ILE A 117 -4.98 -6.99 8.36
C ILE A 117 -6.12 -6.04 8.75
N VAL A 118 -7.32 -6.27 8.23
CA VAL A 118 -8.50 -5.44 8.57
C VAL A 118 -8.87 -5.57 10.04
N LEU A 119 -8.86 -6.78 10.60
CA LEU A 119 -9.14 -7.00 12.03
C LEU A 119 -8.11 -6.31 12.93
N ILE A 120 -6.82 -6.37 12.57
CA ILE A 120 -5.76 -5.66 13.30
C ILE A 120 -6.02 -4.15 13.25
N ARG A 121 -6.26 -3.60 12.06
CA ARG A 121 -6.56 -2.17 11.89
C ARG A 121 -7.75 -1.72 12.75
N ASP A 122 -8.80 -2.52 12.82
CA ASP A 122 -10.03 -2.20 13.55
C ASP A 122 -9.87 -2.36 15.07
N THR A 123 -8.78 -2.97 15.53
CA THR A 123 -8.54 -3.28 16.94
C THR A 123 -7.53 -2.35 17.58
N ILE A 124 -6.52 -1.90 16.84
CA ILE A 124 -5.46 -1.03 17.37
C ILE A 124 -5.88 0.43 17.40
N ASP A 125 -5.16 1.24 18.15
CA ASP A 125 -5.41 2.67 18.23
C ASP A 125 -5.27 3.35 16.86
N ALA A 126 -6.14 4.32 16.59
CA ALA A 126 -6.19 5.00 15.29
C ALA A 126 -4.88 5.73 14.93
N ASP A 127 -4.10 6.14 15.93
CA ASP A 127 -2.81 6.82 15.78
C ASP A 127 -1.61 5.88 15.92
N ALA A 128 -1.84 4.57 16.08
CA ALA A 128 -0.78 3.59 16.11
C ALA A 128 0.06 3.63 14.83
N ILE A 129 1.36 3.44 14.97
CA ILE A 129 2.29 3.45 13.83
C ILE A 129 2.48 2.01 13.33
N VAL A 130 2.17 1.80 12.07
CA VAL A 130 2.38 0.52 11.38
C VAL A 130 3.57 0.63 10.45
N VAL A 131 4.49 -0.31 10.57
CA VAL A 131 5.72 -0.38 9.77
C VAL A 131 5.75 -1.69 8.98
N GLY A 132 6.01 -1.59 7.69
CA GLY A 132 6.19 -2.73 6.80
C GLY A 132 7.22 -2.45 5.71
N ALA A 133 7.70 -3.47 5.03
CA ALA A 133 8.68 -3.29 3.96
C ALA A 133 8.49 -4.29 2.82
N SER A 134 8.85 -5.55 3.00
CA SER A 134 9.07 -6.50 1.92
C SER A 134 8.11 -7.70 1.95
N GLY A 135 7.87 -8.27 0.78
CA GLY A 135 7.09 -9.50 0.61
C GLY A 135 5.63 -9.27 0.21
N SER A 136 4.81 -10.31 0.30
CA SER A 136 3.38 -10.26 -0.03
C SER A 136 2.56 -9.49 1.02
N LEU A 137 2.92 -9.62 2.29
CA LEU A 137 2.22 -8.97 3.39
C LEU A 137 2.17 -7.44 3.25
N PRO A 138 3.29 -6.72 3.00
CA PRO A 138 3.23 -5.27 2.75
C PRO A 138 2.37 -4.87 1.55
N GLY A 139 2.31 -5.69 0.51
CA GLY A 139 1.42 -5.46 -0.63
C GLY A 139 -0.06 -5.51 -0.23
N ASP A 140 -0.43 -6.48 0.58
CA ASP A 140 -1.79 -6.58 1.12
C ASP A 140 -2.06 -5.48 2.16
N VAL A 141 -1.08 -5.13 3.00
CA VAL A 141 -1.22 -3.99 3.93
C VAL A 141 -1.44 -2.70 3.16
N GLN A 142 -0.66 -2.40 2.11
CA GLN A 142 -0.88 -1.23 1.27
C GLN A 142 -2.29 -1.18 0.67
N ARG A 143 -2.82 -2.33 0.33
CA ARG A 143 -4.14 -2.47 -0.29
C ARG A 143 -5.28 -2.34 0.72
N MET A 144 -5.12 -2.90 1.92
CA MET A 144 -6.20 -3.05 2.90
C MET A 144 -6.12 -2.06 4.07
N TRP A 145 -4.97 -1.42 4.28
CA TRP A 145 -4.79 -0.48 5.37
C TRP A 145 -5.33 0.90 5.01
N THR A 146 -6.11 1.47 5.90
CA THR A 146 -6.58 2.84 5.79
C THR A 146 -6.29 3.58 7.10
N THR A 147 -5.81 4.81 7.01
CA THR A 147 -5.57 5.68 8.16
C THR A 147 -5.75 7.13 7.78
N ASP A 148 -6.28 7.92 8.70
CA ASP A 148 -6.41 9.37 8.60
C ASP A 148 -5.33 10.10 9.43
N CYS A 149 -4.51 9.34 10.18
CA CYS A 149 -3.47 9.89 11.03
C CYS A 149 -2.15 10.07 10.26
N LYS A 150 -1.55 11.25 10.38
CA LYS A 150 -0.25 11.52 9.78
C LYS A 150 0.82 10.64 10.42
N ASN A 151 1.72 10.13 9.57
CA ASN A 151 2.88 9.33 9.97
C ASN A 151 2.56 7.98 10.63
N SER A 152 1.30 7.53 10.61
CA SER A 152 0.90 6.25 11.18
C SER A 152 1.12 5.05 10.25
N TYR A 153 1.48 5.28 9.00
CA TYR A 153 1.74 4.23 8.01
C TYR A 153 3.11 4.45 7.38
N GLN A 154 4.04 3.55 7.67
CA GLN A 154 5.44 3.61 7.22
C GLN A 154 5.78 2.37 6.42
N MET A 155 6.08 2.55 5.14
CA MET A 155 6.40 1.44 4.24
C MET A 155 7.69 1.73 3.47
N GLU A 156 8.62 0.79 3.53
CA GLU A 156 9.82 0.82 2.71
C GLU A 156 9.62 -0.02 1.45
N TYR A 157 9.21 0.62 0.36
CA TYR A 157 9.08 -0.01 -0.95
C TYR A 157 10.22 0.32 -1.92
N GLY A 158 11.08 1.24 -1.54
CA GLY A 158 12.12 1.74 -2.44
C GLY A 158 13.09 0.65 -2.85
N PHE A 159 13.58 -0.11 -1.89
CA PHE A 159 14.48 -1.24 -2.07
C PHE A 159 13.87 -2.57 -1.63
N SER A 160 12.73 -2.53 -0.98
CA SER A 160 12.03 -3.72 -0.48
C SER A 160 12.93 -4.55 0.46
N THR A 161 13.53 -3.87 1.44
CA THR A 161 14.54 -4.46 2.34
C THR A 161 13.89 -5.33 3.40
N MET A 162 14.11 -6.64 3.32
CA MET A 162 13.60 -7.59 4.31
C MET A 162 14.27 -7.36 5.67
N GLY A 163 13.46 -7.35 6.74
CA GLY A 163 13.92 -7.12 8.11
C GLY A 163 13.94 -5.65 8.54
N TYR A 164 13.80 -4.70 7.60
CA TYR A 164 13.66 -3.27 7.92
C TYR A 164 12.57 -3.02 8.96
N GLU A 165 11.50 -3.79 8.94
CA GLU A 165 10.33 -3.64 9.78
C GLU A 165 10.68 -3.66 11.28
N VAL A 166 11.61 -4.52 11.68
CA VAL A 166 12.01 -4.69 13.08
C VAL A 166 12.73 -3.44 13.59
N CYS A 167 13.80 -3.05 12.90
CA CYS A 167 14.61 -1.88 13.28
C CYS A 167 13.82 -0.58 13.16
N ALA A 168 13.01 -0.44 12.11
CA ALA A 168 12.21 0.76 11.90
C ALA A 168 11.08 0.90 12.93
N ALA A 169 10.47 -0.21 13.36
CA ALA A 169 9.48 -0.17 14.44
C ALA A 169 10.11 0.24 15.77
N LEU A 170 11.31 -0.25 16.08
CA LEU A 170 12.08 0.20 17.24
C LEU A 170 12.37 1.71 17.15
N GLY A 171 12.88 2.16 16.00
CA GLY A 171 13.15 3.59 15.76
C GLY A 171 11.91 4.46 15.90
N ALA A 172 10.77 4.01 15.35
CA ALA A 172 9.49 4.71 15.48
C ALA A 172 9.04 4.77 16.96
N LYS A 173 9.17 3.67 17.71
CA LYS A 173 8.83 3.65 19.13
C LYS A 173 9.70 4.57 19.98
N LEU A 174 10.99 4.64 19.67
CA LEU A 174 11.91 5.58 20.36
C LEU A 174 11.58 7.06 20.03
N ALA A 175 11.16 7.34 18.79
CA ALA A 175 10.77 8.68 18.37
C ALA A 175 9.40 9.11 18.90
N CYS A 176 8.48 8.16 19.03
CA CYS A 176 7.09 8.39 19.45
C CYS A 176 6.73 7.44 20.62
N PRO A 177 7.29 7.63 21.81
CA PRO A 177 7.18 6.68 22.91
C PRO A 177 5.75 6.51 23.46
N SER A 178 4.87 7.48 23.24
CA SER A 178 3.47 7.42 23.66
C SER A 178 2.57 6.65 22.71
N GLN A 179 2.97 6.46 21.44
CA GLN A 179 2.18 5.75 20.47
C GLN A 179 2.51 4.25 20.47
N GLU A 180 1.54 3.42 20.15
CA GLU A 180 1.78 2.04 19.83
C GLU A 180 2.46 1.90 18.47
N VAL A 181 3.35 0.92 18.32
CA VAL A 181 4.06 0.65 17.07
C VAL A 181 4.00 -0.84 16.76
N TYR A 182 3.61 -1.15 15.55
CA TYR A 182 3.45 -2.51 15.06
C TYR A 182 4.34 -2.75 13.85
N ALA A 183 5.24 -3.72 13.94
CA ALA A 183 5.98 -4.24 12.81
C ALA A 183 5.15 -5.31 12.10
N MET A 184 4.75 -5.06 10.87
CA MET A 184 4.09 -6.05 10.04
C MET A 184 5.10 -6.68 9.09
N CYS A 185 5.61 -7.85 9.46
CA CYS A 185 6.63 -8.57 8.71
C CYS A 185 6.28 -10.05 8.55
N GLY A 186 6.80 -10.67 7.50
CA GLY A 186 6.77 -12.12 7.35
C GLY A 186 7.80 -12.79 8.26
N ASP A 187 7.62 -14.07 8.50
CA ASP A 187 8.53 -14.90 9.29
C ASP A 187 9.98 -14.85 8.79
N GLY A 188 10.17 -14.94 7.48
CA GLY A 188 11.49 -14.84 6.86
C GLY A 188 12.16 -13.49 7.08
N ALA A 189 11.42 -12.39 6.94
CA ALA A 189 11.92 -11.04 7.19
C ALA A 189 12.27 -10.85 8.67
N PHE A 190 11.42 -11.34 9.58
CA PHE A 190 11.70 -11.31 11.00
C PHE A 190 12.98 -12.06 11.36
N LEU A 191 13.14 -13.28 10.84
CA LEU A 191 14.32 -14.11 11.13
C LEU A 191 15.64 -13.53 10.60
N MET A 192 15.59 -12.61 9.65
CA MET A 192 16.81 -11.97 9.12
C MET A 192 17.41 -10.94 10.06
N LEU A 193 16.61 -10.18 10.80
CA LEU A 193 17.06 -9.07 11.64
C LEU A 193 16.45 -9.07 13.05
N HIS A 194 15.92 -10.19 13.53
CA HIS A 194 15.33 -10.27 14.87
C HIS A 194 16.34 -10.15 16.02
N SER A 195 17.62 -10.23 15.72
CA SER A 195 18.70 -10.08 16.72
C SER A 195 19.06 -8.61 16.99
N GLU A 196 18.58 -7.66 16.19
CA GLU A 196 18.81 -6.23 16.37
C GLU A 196 17.81 -5.62 17.38
#